data_9fcfb4efd03961c0b0d14d1e9b7ef6ee
#
_entry.id   9fcfb4efd03961c0b0d14d1e9b7ef6ee
#
_cell.length_a   1.000
_cell.length_b   1.000
_cell.length_c   1.000
_cell.angle_alpha   90.00
_cell.angle_beta   90.00
_cell.angle_gamma   90.00
#
_symmetry.space_group_name_H-M   'P 1'
#
loop_
_entity.id
_entity.type
_entity.pdbx_description
1 polymer ?
#
loop_
_entity_poly.entity_id
_entity_poly.type
_entity_poly.pdbx_seq_one_letter_code
_entity_poly.pdbx_strand_id
1 'polypeptide(L)'
;QADLWEVDANYTKDGKLVVMHDDTLVRTTDVETAFPGRPSYRVCDFTLDEIKSLDAGSWYAGRDQFGRVAAGEIDADTLKSFDGLTVPTLEEALAFTKDNGWYVNVEIKNHSHLIGHETVTKDVLDLIRRLDMVEQVIISSFQHRYLEECRVLCPEMATGALVEHIRPRDPAALCRRLQVNAYHPDQRILAPGDLAALRDAGFAVNVWTV
;
A
#
# COMPACT_ATOMS: atom_id res chain seq x y z
N GLN A 1 -19.17 -6.42 -0.20
CA GLN A 1 -18.71 -5.20 -0.89
C GLN A 1 -17.86 -4.41 0.10
N ALA A 2 -16.66 -3.98 -0.30
CA ALA A 2 -15.79 -3.15 0.55
C ALA A 2 -15.99 -1.68 0.19
N ASP A 3 -16.00 -0.81 1.20
CA ASP A 3 -16.07 0.64 1.03
C ASP A 3 -14.67 1.28 1.04
N LEU A 4 -13.67 0.54 1.50
CA LEU A 4 -12.28 0.93 1.57
C LEU A 4 -11.40 -0.26 1.15
N TRP A 5 -10.36 0.00 0.38
CA TRP A 5 -9.31 -0.95 0.04
C TRP A 5 -7.93 -0.40 0.43
N GLU A 6 -6.92 -1.21 0.31
CA GLU A 6 -5.55 -0.84 0.66
C GLU A 6 -4.63 -1.08 -0.54
N VAL A 7 -3.65 -0.20 -0.71
CA VAL A 7 -2.62 -0.29 -1.74
C VAL A 7 -1.27 0.18 -1.22
N ASP A 8 -0.21 -0.43 -1.74
CA ASP A 8 1.17 -0.15 -1.38
C ASP A 8 1.85 0.73 -2.43
N ALA A 9 2.27 1.93 -2.03
CA ALA A 9 3.01 2.84 -2.89
C ALA A 9 4.52 2.52 -2.87
N ASN A 10 5.06 2.21 -4.03
CA ASN A 10 6.48 1.92 -4.22
C ASN A 10 7.09 2.78 -5.34
N TYR A 11 8.41 3.01 -5.31
CA TYR A 11 9.11 3.83 -6.30
C TYR A 11 9.78 3.00 -7.38
N THR A 12 9.64 3.45 -8.62
CA THR A 12 10.45 3.00 -9.76
C THR A 12 11.82 3.68 -9.79
N LYS A 13 12.72 3.18 -10.63
CA LYS A 13 14.06 3.76 -10.86
C LYS A 13 14.03 5.22 -11.31
N ASP A 14 13.02 5.60 -12.08
CA ASP A 14 12.81 6.95 -12.62
C ASP A 14 11.85 7.79 -11.76
N GLY A 15 11.65 7.39 -10.48
CA GLY A 15 10.91 8.16 -9.48
C GLY A 15 9.41 8.25 -9.73
N LYS A 16 8.82 7.21 -10.34
CA LYS A 16 7.37 7.12 -10.50
C LYS A 16 6.78 6.24 -9.40
N LEU A 17 5.57 6.56 -8.95
CA LEU A 17 4.85 5.79 -7.94
C LEU A 17 4.02 4.70 -8.62
N VAL A 18 4.26 3.45 -8.23
CA VAL A 18 3.51 2.26 -8.67
C VAL A 18 2.89 1.54 -7.47
N VAL A 19 1.85 0.75 -7.72
CA VAL A 19 1.24 -0.10 -6.70
C VAL A 19 1.93 -1.45 -6.71
N MET A 20 2.72 -1.72 -5.67
CA MET A 20 3.43 -2.98 -5.52
C MET A 20 3.72 -3.23 -4.04
N HIS A 21 3.25 -4.38 -3.52
CA HIS A 21 3.46 -4.75 -2.12
C HIS A 21 4.91 -5.09 -1.81
N ASP A 22 5.52 -5.94 -2.64
CA ASP A 22 6.87 -6.44 -2.39
C ASP A 22 7.93 -5.45 -2.89
N ASP A 23 9.10 -5.48 -2.29
CA ASP A 23 10.26 -4.74 -2.79
C ASP A 23 10.73 -5.24 -4.17
N THR A 24 10.29 -6.45 -4.58
CA THR A 24 10.64 -7.07 -5.86
C THR A 24 9.41 -7.38 -6.71
N LEU A 25 9.62 -7.44 -8.02
CA LEU A 25 8.58 -7.74 -9.02
C LEU A 25 8.30 -9.25 -9.18
N VAL A 26 9.10 -10.13 -8.55
CA VAL A 26 9.15 -11.58 -8.82
C VAL A 26 7.83 -12.30 -8.51
N ARG A 27 7.18 -11.96 -7.39
CA ARG A 27 6.04 -12.73 -6.90
C ARG A 27 4.79 -12.57 -7.76
N THR A 28 4.58 -11.39 -8.31
CA THR A 28 3.31 -11.00 -8.96
C THR A 28 3.48 -10.48 -10.38
N THR A 29 4.63 -10.74 -10.99
CA THR A 29 4.87 -10.45 -12.42
C THR A 29 5.70 -11.54 -13.08
N ASP A 30 5.80 -11.47 -14.40
CA ASP A 30 6.64 -12.34 -15.23
C ASP A 30 8.07 -11.80 -15.41
N VAL A 31 8.56 -10.95 -14.51
CA VAL A 31 9.83 -10.21 -14.63
C VAL A 31 11.06 -11.10 -14.91
N GLU A 32 11.11 -12.29 -14.32
CA GLU A 32 12.23 -13.22 -14.54
C GLU A 32 12.27 -13.76 -15.99
N THR A 33 11.11 -13.86 -16.62
CA THR A 33 10.97 -14.28 -18.02
C THR A 33 11.17 -13.11 -18.98
N ALA A 34 10.59 -11.94 -18.67
CA ALA A 34 10.68 -10.74 -19.50
C ALA A 34 12.09 -10.13 -19.51
N PHE A 35 12.81 -10.22 -18.38
CA PHE A 35 14.16 -9.66 -18.19
C PHE A 35 15.14 -10.71 -17.65
N PRO A 36 15.42 -11.80 -18.36
CA PRO A 36 16.26 -12.89 -17.86
C PRO A 36 17.68 -12.42 -17.57
N GLY A 37 18.23 -12.87 -16.43
CA GLY A 37 19.62 -12.61 -16.07
C GLY A 37 19.91 -11.20 -15.56
N ARG A 38 18.91 -10.40 -15.26
CA ARG A 38 19.12 -9.12 -14.58
C ARG A 38 19.70 -9.37 -13.16
N PRO A 39 20.63 -8.53 -12.70
CA PRO A 39 21.27 -8.72 -11.38
C PRO A 39 20.31 -8.45 -10.21
N SER A 40 19.20 -7.75 -10.45
CA SER A 40 18.18 -7.42 -9.45
C SER A 40 16.81 -7.32 -10.11
N TYR A 41 15.78 -7.71 -9.36
CA TYR A 41 14.37 -7.56 -9.73
C TYR A 41 13.61 -6.63 -8.76
N ARG A 42 14.32 -5.74 -8.08
CA ARG A 42 13.67 -4.76 -7.20
C ARG A 42 12.92 -3.72 -8.00
N VAL A 43 11.79 -3.27 -7.50
CA VAL A 43 10.96 -2.23 -8.14
C VAL A 43 11.79 -1.00 -8.51
N CYS A 44 12.64 -0.55 -7.58
CA CYS A 44 13.50 0.62 -7.75
C CYS A 44 14.64 0.47 -8.78
N ASP A 45 14.85 -0.71 -9.34
CA ASP A 45 15.87 -0.97 -10.37
C ASP A 45 15.27 -0.97 -11.79
N PHE A 46 13.93 -0.79 -11.90
CA PHE A 46 13.18 -0.75 -13.16
C PHE A 46 12.54 0.61 -13.37
N THR A 47 12.54 1.10 -14.62
CA THR A 47 11.76 2.28 -15.02
C THR A 47 10.28 1.95 -15.09
N LEU A 48 9.43 2.98 -15.10
CA LEU A 48 7.98 2.77 -15.26
C LEU A 48 7.66 2.02 -16.56
N ASP A 49 8.31 2.37 -17.67
CA ASP A 49 8.08 1.72 -18.96
C ASP A 49 8.44 0.22 -18.92
N GLU A 50 9.54 -0.14 -18.26
CA GLU A 50 9.91 -1.54 -18.04
C GLU A 50 8.87 -2.27 -17.20
N ILE A 51 8.39 -1.67 -16.10
CA ILE A 51 7.35 -2.25 -15.23
C ILE A 51 6.02 -2.40 -15.98
N LYS A 52 5.63 -1.40 -16.78
CA LYS A 52 4.40 -1.45 -17.58
C LYS A 52 4.46 -2.49 -18.72
N SER A 53 5.62 -2.99 -19.08
CA SER A 53 5.76 -4.07 -20.06
C SER A 53 5.58 -5.48 -19.46
N LEU A 54 5.47 -5.60 -18.13
CA LEU A 54 5.31 -6.87 -17.43
C LEU A 54 3.84 -7.31 -17.37
N ASP A 55 3.63 -8.62 -17.44
CA ASP A 55 2.36 -9.25 -17.07
C ASP A 55 2.29 -9.36 -15.55
N ALA A 56 1.34 -8.68 -14.95
CA ALA A 56 1.07 -8.69 -13.51
C ALA A 56 -0.26 -9.36 -13.15
N GLY A 57 -0.89 -10.06 -14.08
CA GLY A 57 -2.19 -10.72 -13.86
C GLY A 57 -2.16 -12.24 -13.94
N SER A 58 -1.42 -12.80 -14.90
CA SER A 58 -1.39 -14.25 -15.16
C SER A 58 -0.91 -15.11 -13.98
N TRP A 59 -0.09 -14.54 -13.09
CA TRP A 59 0.42 -15.23 -11.89
C TRP A 59 -0.70 -15.72 -10.96
N TYR A 60 -1.86 -15.05 -10.95
CA TYR A 60 -2.96 -15.34 -10.04
C TYR A 60 -3.53 -16.75 -10.23
N ALA A 61 -3.73 -17.14 -11.48
CA ALA A 61 -4.24 -18.49 -11.83
C ALA A 61 -3.33 -19.60 -11.31
N GLY A 62 -2.01 -19.42 -11.39
CA GLY A 62 -1.03 -20.41 -10.96
C GLY A 62 -0.81 -20.51 -9.45
N ARG A 63 -1.13 -19.47 -8.70
CA ARG A 63 -0.91 -19.43 -7.23
C ARG A 63 -2.16 -19.65 -6.41
N ASP A 64 -3.34 -19.25 -6.93
CA ASP A 64 -4.64 -19.37 -6.25
C ASP A 64 -4.56 -19.10 -4.73
N GLN A 65 -3.96 -17.97 -4.39
CA GLN A 65 -3.54 -17.65 -3.00
C GLN A 65 -4.67 -17.78 -1.97
N PHE A 66 -5.92 -17.61 -2.41
CA PHE A 66 -7.11 -17.66 -1.54
C PHE A 66 -7.99 -18.88 -1.82
N GLY A 67 -7.55 -19.81 -2.66
CA GLY A 67 -8.31 -21.03 -3.02
C GLY A 67 -9.59 -20.76 -3.83
N ARG A 68 -9.79 -19.55 -4.35
CA ARG A 68 -11.02 -19.18 -5.04
C ARG A 68 -11.14 -19.81 -6.43
N VAL A 69 -10.02 -20.02 -7.09
CA VAL A 69 -9.98 -20.74 -8.38
C VAL A 69 -10.34 -22.20 -8.15
N ALA A 70 -9.71 -22.86 -7.17
CA ALA A 70 -9.99 -24.24 -6.80
C ALA A 70 -11.43 -24.44 -6.29
N ALA A 71 -12.01 -23.42 -5.63
CA ALA A 71 -13.40 -23.43 -5.20
C ALA A 71 -14.41 -23.19 -6.33
N GLY A 72 -13.96 -22.85 -7.55
CA GLY A 72 -14.83 -22.54 -8.69
C GLY A 72 -15.56 -21.19 -8.56
N GLU A 73 -15.09 -20.30 -7.67
CA GLU A 73 -15.65 -18.96 -7.49
C GLU A 73 -15.22 -17.99 -8.59
N ILE A 74 -14.14 -18.32 -9.30
CA ILE A 74 -13.61 -17.57 -10.45
C ILE A 74 -13.62 -18.50 -11.65
N ASP A 75 -14.38 -18.14 -12.68
CA ASP A 75 -14.47 -18.93 -13.90
C ASP A 75 -13.25 -18.72 -14.83
N ALA A 76 -13.14 -19.58 -15.84
CA ALA A 76 -11.99 -19.58 -16.76
C ALA A 76 -11.92 -18.29 -17.61
N ASP A 77 -13.04 -17.68 -17.95
CA ASP A 77 -13.07 -16.45 -18.76
C ASP A 77 -12.60 -15.27 -17.92
N THR A 78 -13.03 -15.21 -16.66
CA THR A 78 -12.53 -14.22 -15.70
C THR A 78 -11.03 -14.37 -15.47
N LEU A 79 -10.53 -15.60 -15.26
CA LEU A 79 -9.09 -15.85 -15.11
C LEU A 79 -8.31 -15.40 -16.35
N LYS A 80 -8.82 -15.72 -17.54
CA LYS A 80 -8.18 -15.30 -18.79
C LYS A 80 -8.17 -13.80 -18.97
N SER A 81 -9.12 -13.06 -18.40
CA SER A 81 -9.15 -11.61 -18.45
C SER A 81 -8.02 -10.94 -17.63
N PHE A 82 -7.33 -11.70 -16.77
CA PHE A 82 -6.19 -11.22 -16.02
C PHE A 82 -4.88 -11.26 -16.82
N ASP A 83 -4.83 -12.06 -17.90
CA ASP A 83 -3.63 -12.20 -18.75
C ASP A 83 -3.26 -10.83 -19.35
N GLY A 84 -2.00 -10.43 -19.16
CA GLY A 84 -1.47 -9.18 -19.69
C GLY A 84 -1.91 -7.91 -18.94
N LEU A 85 -2.57 -8.04 -17.78
CA LEU A 85 -2.78 -6.89 -16.89
C LEU A 85 -1.42 -6.38 -16.43
N THR A 86 -1.26 -5.06 -16.42
CA THR A 86 0.01 -4.42 -16.03
C THR A 86 -0.02 -3.93 -14.60
N VAL A 87 1.16 -3.73 -14.01
CA VAL A 87 1.28 -3.08 -12.68
C VAL A 87 0.69 -1.67 -12.76
N PRO A 88 -0.29 -1.30 -11.93
CA PRO A 88 -0.85 0.04 -11.96
C PRO A 88 0.10 1.06 -11.34
N THR A 89 0.08 2.29 -11.86
CA THR A 89 0.63 3.43 -11.14
C THR A 89 -0.27 3.78 -9.95
N LEU A 90 0.27 4.48 -8.95
CA LEU A 90 -0.56 4.99 -7.86
C LEU A 90 -1.63 5.97 -8.39
N GLU A 91 -1.32 6.73 -9.44
CA GLU A 91 -2.29 7.63 -10.07
C GLU A 91 -3.49 6.87 -10.67
N GLU A 92 -3.23 5.77 -11.38
CA GLU A 92 -4.29 4.90 -11.93
C GLU A 92 -5.16 4.30 -10.82
N ALA A 93 -4.54 3.84 -9.72
CA ALA A 93 -5.26 3.29 -8.58
C ALA A 93 -6.14 4.33 -7.87
N LEU A 94 -5.61 5.54 -7.67
CA LEU A 94 -6.37 6.64 -7.07
C LEU A 94 -7.51 7.11 -7.98
N ALA A 95 -7.27 7.23 -9.29
CA ALA A 95 -8.32 7.58 -10.25
C ALA A 95 -9.45 6.54 -10.24
N PHE A 96 -9.11 5.24 -10.26
CA PHE A 96 -10.07 4.15 -10.14
C PHE A 96 -10.89 4.24 -8.83
N THR A 97 -10.22 4.55 -7.71
CA THR A 97 -10.88 4.73 -6.40
C THR A 97 -11.90 5.86 -6.44
N LYS A 98 -11.49 7.01 -7.01
CA LYS A 98 -12.35 8.19 -7.15
C LYS A 98 -13.57 7.92 -8.01
N ASP A 99 -13.38 7.30 -9.17
CA ASP A 99 -14.45 6.99 -10.13
C ASP A 99 -15.51 6.04 -9.54
N ASN A 100 -15.12 5.20 -8.56
CA ASN A 100 -16.03 4.30 -7.87
C ASN A 100 -16.60 4.89 -6.56
N GLY A 101 -16.19 6.08 -6.15
CA GLY A 101 -16.63 6.71 -4.91
C GLY A 101 -16.16 5.96 -3.64
N TRP A 102 -15.03 5.26 -3.72
CA TRP A 102 -14.47 4.47 -2.62
C TRP A 102 -13.47 5.28 -1.79
N TYR A 103 -13.05 4.68 -0.68
CA TYR A 103 -11.91 5.14 0.11
C TYR A 103 -10.71 4.23 -0.12
N VAL A 104 -9.51 4.74 0.14
CA VAL A 104 -8.28 3.94 0.03
C VAL A 104 -7.30 4.26 1.15
N ASN A 105 -6.69 3.22 1.70
CA ASN A 105 -5.51 3.34 2.54
C ASN A 105 -4.28 3.16 1.64
N VAL A 106 -3.45 4.19 1.54
CA VAL A 106 -2.18 4.15 0.80
C VAL A 106 -1.05 3.92 1.81
N GLU A 107 -0.47 2.73 1.79
CA GLU A 107 0.76 2.48 2.54
C GLU A 107 1.97 3.06 1.78
N ILE A 108 2.70 3.96 2.42
CA ILE A 108 4.02 4.36 1.93
C ILE A 108 5.04 3.35 2.47
N LYS A 109 5.61 2.54 1.56
CA LYS A 109 6.62 1.53 1.91
C LYS A 109 7.90 2.20 2.40
N ASN A 110 8.75 1.44 3.09
CA ASN A 110 10.02 1.95 3.58
C ASN A 110 11.03 2.14 2.44
N HIS A 111 11.23 3.37 2.02
CA HIS A 111 12.18 3.76 0.98
C HIS A 111 13.49 4.35 1.55
N SER A 112 13.73 4.28 2.86
CA SER A 112 14.90 4.91 3.51
C SER A 112 16.25 4.44 2.99
N HIS A 113 16.28 3.32 2.27
CA HIS A 113 17.47 2.75 1.61
C HIS A 113 17.70 3.25 0.17
N LEU A 114 16.77 4.05 -0.37
CA LEU A 114 16.84 4.60 -1.74
C LEU A 114 17.32 6.04 -1.73
N ILE A 115 18.12 6.39 -2.74
CA ILE A 115 18.50 7.79 -2.99
C ILE A 115 17.25 8.53 -3.48
N GLY A 116 16.94 9.68 -2.87
CA GLY A 116 15.76 10.48 -3.21
C GLY A 116 14.48 10.06 -2.47
N HIS A 117 14.58 9.16 -1.48
CA HIS A 117 13.44 8.75 -0.66
C HIS A 117 12.83 9.90 0.17
N GLU A 118 13.58 10.98 0.36
CA GLU A 118 13.15 12.16 1.13
C GLU A 118 11.95 12.86 0.52
N THR A 119 11.66 12.63 -0.76
CA THR A 119 10.52 13.25 -1.45
C THR A 119 9.27 12.36 -1.48
N VAL A 120 9.34 11.08 -1.10
CA VAL A 120 8.22 10.14 -1.28
C VAL A 120 6.92 10.62 -0.66
N THR A 121 6.97 11.12 0.58
CA THR A 121 5.79 11.65 1.27
C THR A 121 5.18 12.82 0.49
N LYS A 122 6.02 13.75 0.06
CA LYS A 122 5.59 14.90 -0.73
C LYS A 122 4.98 14.48 -2.06
N ASP A 123 5.61 13.55 -2.78
CA ASP A 123 5.17 13.12 -4.10
C ASP A 123 3.81 12.38 -4.03
N VAL A 124 3.59 11.57 -2.98
CA VAL A 124 2.29 10.94 -2.71
C VAL A 124 1.23 12.00 -2.38
N LEU A 125 1.54 12.95 -1.50
CA LEU A 125 0.62 14.02 -1.12
C LEU A 125 0.26 14.94 -2.30
N ASP A 126 1.24 15.31 -3.11
CA ASP A 126 1.03 16.15 -4.31
C ASP A 126 0.10 15.43 -5.31
N LEU A 127 0.26 14.13 -5.48
CA LEU A 127 -0.62 13.32 -6.32
C LEU A 127 -2.05 13.29 -5.78
N ILE A 128 -2.23 13.02 -4.48
CA ILE A 128 -3.55 12.97 -3.82
C ILE A 128 -4.26 14.34 -3.95
N ARG A 129 -3.54 15.44 -3.72
CA ARG A 129 -4.08 16.80 -3.87
C ARG A 129 -4.45 17.12 -5.30
N ARG A 130 -3.61 16.78 -6.26
CA ARG A 130 -3.86 17.00 -7.69
C ARG A 130 -5.13 16.29 -8.15
N LEU A 131 -5.43 15.12 -7.56
CA LEU A 131 -6.64 14.36 -7.83
C LEU A 131 -7.84 14.79 -6.96
N ASP A 132 -7.65 15.74 -6.03
CA ASP A 132 -8.70 16.18 -5.09
C ASP A 132 -9.30 15.00 -4.29
N MET A 133 -8.42 14.22 -3.63
CA MET A 133 -8.79 13.00 -2.90
C MET A 133 -8.39 13.01 -1.42
N VAL A 134 -8.04 14.17 -0.85
CA VAL A 134 -7.57 14.26 0.54
C VAL A 134 -8.55 13.63 1.53
N GLU A 135 -9.86 13.80 1.32
CA GLU A 135 -10.90 13.25 2.20
C GLU A 135 -11.20 11.75 1.96
N GLN A 136 -10.71 11.18 0.85
CA GLN A 136 -10.95 9.77 0.49
C GLN A 136 -9.74 8.86 0.76
N VAL A 137 -8.61 9.45 1.18
CA VAL A 137 -7.35 8.73 1.38
C VAL A 137 -6.94 8.73 2.85
N ILE A 138 -6.47 7.59 3.33
CA ILE A 138 -5.69 7.46 4.56
C ILE A 138 -4.26 7.12 4.14
N ILE A 139 -3.25 7.80 4.70
CA ILE A 139 -1.85 7.39 4.51
C ILE A 139 -1.41 6.57 5.70
N SER A 140 -0.85 5.39 5.44
CA SER A 140 -0.23 4.57 6.48
C SER A 140 1.23 4.27 6.16
N SER A 141 2.02 3.97 7.19
CA SER A 141 3.41 3.53 7.05
C SER A 141 3.94 2.89 8.32
N PHE A 142 4.82 1.89 8.15
CA PHE A 142 5.70 1.40 9.21
C PHE A 142 6.83 2.40 9.51
N GLN A 143 7.22 3.20 8.53
CA GLN A 143 8.20 4.27 8.70
C GLN A 143 7.49 5.53 9.22
N HIS A 144 7.36 5.63 10.54
CA HIS A 144 6.57 6.68 11.20
C HIS A 144 7.02 8.11 10.86
N ARG A 145 8.28 8.29 10.43
CA ARG A 145 8.77 9.59 9.93
C ARG A 145 7.92 10.11 8.77
N TYR A 146 7.44 9.25 7.87
CA TYR A 146 6.58 9.69 6.76
C TYR A 146 5.23 10.23 7.25
N LEU A 147 4.71 9.69 8.37
CA LEU A 147 3.48 10.21 8.99
C LEU A 147 3.71 11.58 9.65
N GLU A 148 4.87 11.78 10.27
CA GLU A 148 5.29 13.09 10.81
C GLU A 148 5.44 14.11 9.68
N GLU A 149 6.01 13.73 8.54
CA GLU A 149 6.10 14.56 7.34
C GLU A 149 4.71 14.88 6.76
N CYS A 150 3.80 13.89 6.69
CA CYS A 150 2.39 14.14 6.30
C CYS A 150 1.76 15.22 7.17
N ARG A 151 1.96 15.14 8.49
CA ARG A 151 1.38 16.14 9.43
C ARG A 151 1.88 17.57 9.17
N VAL A 152 3.14 17.70 8.74
CA VAL A 152 3.73 19.02 8.40
C VAL A 152 3.24 19.52 7.04
N LEU A 153 3.22 18.64 6.04
CA LEU A 153 2.94 18.99 4.65
C LEU A 153 1.44 19.09 4.35
N CYS A 154 0.60 18.28 5.01
CA CYS A 154 -0.84 18.20 4.81
C CYS A 154 -1.55 17.87 6.13
N PRO A 155 -1.73 18.85 7.04
CA PRO A 155 -2.31 18.62 8.38
C PRO A 155 -3.70 17.99 8.36
N GLU A 156 -4.47 18.20 7.30
CA GLU A 156 -5.80 17.64 7.07
C GLU A 156 -5.81 16.19 6.64
N MET A 157 -4.66 15.63 6.17
CA MET A 157 -4.57 14.25 5.73
C MET A 157 -4.78 13.28 6.88
N ALA A 158 -5.70 12.32 6.70
CA ALA A 158 -5.86 11.21 7.63
C ALA A 158 -4.63 10.29 7.57
N THR A 159 -4.11 9.91 8.75
CA THR A 159 -2.92 9.04 8.83
C THR A 159 -3.13 7.88 9.82
N GLY A 160 -2.49 6.74 9.54
CA GLY A 160 -2.51 5.53 10.34
C GLY A 160 -1.11 4.98 10.63
N ALA A 161 -0.81 4.72 11.90
CA ALA A 161 0.48 4.16 12.30
C ALA A 161 0.46 2.63 12.19
N LEU A 162 1.18 2.08 11.19
CA LEU A 162 1.42 0.65 11.07
C LEU A 162 2.43 0.19 12.14
N VAL A 163 2.12 -0.92 12.79
CA VAL A 163 2.97 -1.53 13.82
C VAL A 163 2.92 -3.06 13.71
N GLU A 164 4.11 -3.66 13.69
CA GLU A 164 4.30 -5.10 13.66
C GLU A 164 5.29 -5.58 14.71
N HIS A 165 5.38 -6.87 14.93
CA HIS A 165 6.32 -7.60 15.77
C HIS A 165 6.34 -7.21 17.25
N ILE A 166 6.46 -5.93 17.58
CA ILE A 166 6.60 -5.45 18.97
C ILE A 166 5.46 -4.49 19.28
N ARG A 167 4.56 -4.93 20.17
CA ARG A 167 3.48 -4.08 20.68
C ARG A 167 4.04 -2.90 21.47
N PRO A 168 3.65 -1.65 21.16
CA PRO A 168 3.95 -0.50 22.00
C PRO A 168 3.37 -0.68 23.41
N ARG A 169 4.10 -0.23 24.42
CA ARG A 169 3.62 -0.30 25.81
C ARG A 169 2.28 0.44 25.99
N ASP A 170 2.10 1.56 25.32
CA ASP A 170 0.88 2.36 25.26
C ASP A 170 0.62 2.77 23.79
N PRO A 171 -0.23 2.03 23.06
CA PRO A 171 -0.58 2.37 21.67
C PRO A 171 -1.23 3.75 21.51
N ALA A 172 -2.06 4.18 22.47
CA ALA A 172 -2.69 5.50 22.41
C ALA A 172 -1.67 6.63 22.60
N ALA A 173 -0.66 6.44 23.46
CA ALA A 173 0.45 7.41 23.57
C ALA A 173 1.28 7.48 22.30
N LEU A 174 1.50 6.36 21.59
CA LEU A 174 2.14 6.36 20.29
C LEU A 174 1.35 7.21 19.29
N CYS A 175 0.03 6.96 19.16
CA CYS A 175 -0.84 7.72 18.26
C CYS A 175 -0.86 9.22 18.59
N ARG A 176 -0.93 9.57 19.87
CA ARG A 176 -0.84 11.00 20.29
C ARG A 176 0.48 11.64 19.92
N ARG A 177 1.60 10.92 20.14
CA ARG A 177 2.95 11.44 19.80
C ARG A 177 3.11 11.66 18.30
N LEU A 178 2.63 10.73 17.49
CA LEU A 178 2.68 10.81 16.02
C LEU A 178 1.59 11.73 15.44
N GLN A 179 0.61 12.13 16.25
CA GLN A 179 -0.57 12.89 15.82
C GLN A 179 -1.35 12.23 14.68
N VAL A 180 -1.43 10.88 14.70
CA VAL A 180 -2.17 10.10 13.70
C VAL A 180 -3.64 9.94 14.09
N ASN A 181 -4.48 9.59 13.11
CA ASN A 181 -5.92 9.36 13.29
C ASN A 181 -6.24 7.91 13.66
N ALA A 182 -5.35 6.98 13.27
CA ALA A 182 -5.59 5.55 13.43
C ALA A 182 -4.34 4.79 13.87
N TYR A 183 -4.58 3.67 14.56
CA TYR A 183 -3.58 2.64 14.89
C TYR A 183 -3.82 1.43 13.99
N HIS A 184 -2.79 1.00 13.26
CA HIS A 184 -2.84 -0.12 12.32
C HIS A 184 -1.94 -1.27 12.80
N PRO A 185 -2.37 -2.08 13.79
CA PRO A 185 -1.56 -3.16 14.31
C PRO A 185 -1.68 -4.44 13.51
N ASP A 186 -0.61 -5.23 13.51
CA ASP A 186 -0.69 -6.66 13.26
C ASP A 186 -1.61 -7.30 14.31
N GLN A 187 -2.55 -8.17 13.87
CA GLN A 187 -3.48 -8.86 14.78
C GLN A 187 -2.79 -9.62 15.91
N ARG A 188 -1.58 -10.12 15.67
CA ARG A 188 -0.80 -10.92 16.61
C ARG A 188 -0.28 -10.13 17.81
N ILE A 189 -0.15 -8.82 17.69
CA ILE A 189 0.35 -7.95 18.76
C ILE A 189 -0.76 -7.16 19.48
N LEU A 190 -1.99 -7.25 19.01
CA LEU A 190 -3.12 -6.52 19.59
C LEU A 190 -3.56 -7.18 20.91
N ALA A 191 -3.50 -6.44 22.01
CA ALA A 191 -3.98 -6.94 23.31
C ALA A 191 -5.47 -6.61 23.51
N PRO A 192 -6.23 -7.44 24.29
CA PRO A 192 -7.67 -7.24 24.48
C PRO A 192 -8.09 -5.87 24.99
N GLY A 193 -7.27 -5.21 25.81
CA GLY A 193 -7.55 -3.87 26.35
C GLY A 193 -7.23 -2.72 25.39
N ASP A 194 -6.47 -2.96 24.32
CA ASP A 194 -6.00 -1.90 23.42
C ASP A 194 -7.15 -1.25 22.66
N LEU A 195 -8.12 -2.06 22.20
CA LEU A 195 -9.27 -1.55 21.44
C LEU A 195 -10.10 -0.55 22.26
N ALA A 196 -10.37 -0.86 23.53
CA ALA A 196 -11.11 0.04 24.42
C ALA A 196 -10.31 1.33 24.65
N ALA A 197 -9.04 1.20 25.04
CA ALA A 197 -8.17 2.34 25.32
C ALA A 197 -7.96 3.27 24.13
N LEU A 198 -7.82 2.71 22.92
CA LEU A 198 -7.67 3.50 21.68
C LEU A 198 -8.97 4.21 21.31
N ARG A 199 -10.13 3.52 21.40
CA ARG A 199 -11.44 4.11 21.15
C ARG A 199 -11.77 5.24 22.12
N ASP A 200 -11.54 5.01 23.42
CA ASP A 200 -11.75 6.01 24.46
C ASP A 200 -10.85 7.23 24.27
N ALA A 201 -9.67 7.03 23.68
CA ALA A 201 -8.75 8.11 23.30
C ALA A 201 -9.07 8.77 21.95
N GLY A 202 -10.12 8.30 21.22
CA GLY A 202 -10.59 8.88 19.97
C GLY A 202 -9.85 8.40 18.70
N PHE A 203 -9.10 7.28 18.80
CA PHE A 203 -8.37 6.73 17.64
C PHE A 203 -9.16 5.60 16.96
N ALA A 204 -9.14 5.59 15.62
CA ALA A 204 -9.58 4.44 14.85
C ALA A 204 -8.56 3.27 14.97
N VAL A 205 -9.03 2.03 14.75
CA VAL A 205 -8.16 0.85 14.75
C VAL A 205 -8.44 0.02 13.50
N ASN A 206 -7.44 -0.15 12.64
CA ASN A 206 -7.48 -0.96 11.43
C ASN A 206 -6.48 -2.11 11.57
N VAL A 207 -7.00 -3.28 11.93
CA VAL A 207 -6.18 -4.48 12.18
C VAL A 207 -5.81 -5.16 10.86
N TRP A 208 -4.59 -5.65 10.74
CA TRP A 208 -4.09 -6.41 9.59
C TRP A 208 -3.28 -7.63 10.08
N THR A 209 -3.13 -8.71 9.36
CA THR A 209 -3.95 -9.23 8.28
C THR A 209 -5.01 -10.15 8.87
N VAL A 210 -6.25 -9.97 8.50
CA VAL A 210 -7.39 -10.75 9.02
C VAL A 210 -7.95 -11.66 7.93
#